data_6b7f49c1fff9c8c3db1c35a774f51851
#
_entry.id   6b7f49c1fff9c8c3db1c35a774f51851
#
_cell.length_a   1.000
_cell.length_b   1.000
_cell.length_c   1.000
_cell.angle_alpha   90.00
_cell.angle_beta   90.00
_cell.angle_gamma   90.00
#
_symmetry.space_group_name_H-M   'P 1'
#
loop_
_entity.id
_entity.type
_entity.pdbx_description
1 polymer ?
#
loop_
_entity_poly.entity_id
_entity_poly.type
_entity_poly.pdbx_seq_one_letter_code
_entity_poly.pdbx_strand_id
1 'polypeptide(L)'
;MTDVLMEIRGLSKSYPGVVANDDVSFDIGQHEIHALLGENGAGKSTLVKMIYGLVRPDQGAMTLNRQAFAPSEPKVARSQGVGMVFQHFSLFDALNVGENIALGMETILPQRDLAQRIREVSQAYGLPLDPNRIVGSLAAGERQRVEIIRCLL
;
A
#
# COMPACT_ATOMS: atom_id res chain seq x y z
N MET A 1 -25.79 9.38 1.38
CA MET A 1 -24.65 9.86 0.58
C MET A 1 -23.42 9.23 1.16
N THR A 2 -22.75 8.35 0.45
CA THR A 2 -21.46 7.79 0.88
C THR A 2 -20.46 8.93 0.96
N ASP A 3 -19.85 9.10 2.12
CA ASP A 3 -18.82 10.12 2.31
C ASP A 3 -17.60 9.74 1.47
N VAL A 4 -17.18 10.60 0.55
CA VAL A 4 -16.07 10.32 -0.36
C VAL A 4 -14.76 10.45 0.43
N LEU A 5 -13.96 9.37 0.41
CA LEU A 5 -12.64 9.31 1.03
C LEU A 5 -11.56 9.90 0.11
N MET A 6 -11.54 9.46 -1.16
CA MET A 6 -10.56 9.89 -2.15
C MET A 6 -11.27 10.27 -3.45
N GLU A 7 -10.88 11.40 -4.01
CA GLU A 7 -11.30 11.82 -5.35
C GLU A 7 -10.10 11.85 -6.28
N ILE A 8 -10.28 11.32 -7.47
CA ILE A 8 -9.30 11.35 -8.55
C ILE A 8 -9.93 12.05 -9.73
N ARG A 9 -9.29 13.07 -10.27
CA ARG A 9 -9.80 13.91 -11.35
C ARG A 9 -8.77 14.12 -12.44
N GLY A 10 -9.07 13.68 -13.64
CA GLY A 10 -8.27 13.93 -14.83
C GLY A 10 -6.85 13.35 -14.78
N LEU A 11 -6.63 12.27 -14.02
CA LEU A 11 -5.29 11.76 -13.77
C LEU A 11 -4.72 11.14 -15.04
N SER A 12 -3.60 11.67 -15.53
CA SER A 12 -2.97 11.23 -16.77
C SER A 12 -1.48 10.95 -16.57
N LYS A 13 -0.99 9.92 -17.24
CA LYS A 13 0.43 9.53 -17.28
C LYS A 13 0.82 8.96 -18.63
N SER A 14 1.85 9.55 -19.23
CA SER A 14 2.46 9.08 -20.47
C SER A 14 3.92 8.69 -20.26
N TYR A 15 4.34 7.68 -21.00
CA TYR A 15 5.74 7.27 -21.16
C TYR A 15 6.12 7.35 -22.65
N PRO A 16 7.40 7.36 -23.00
CA PRO A 16 7.79 7.35 -24.41
C PRO A 16 7.09 6.25 -25.21
N GLY A 17 6.23 6.64 -26.14
CA GLY A 17 5.49 5.71 -27.02
C GLY A 17 4.22 5.08 -26.41
N VAL A 18 3.87 5.37 -25.15
CA VAL A 18 2.69 4.76 -24.49
C VAL A 18 1.99 5.76 -23.58
N VAL A 19 0.68 5.95 -23.78
CA VAL A 19 -0.19 6.60 -22.81
C VAL A 19 -0.69 5.55 -21.84
N ALA A 20 -0.21 5.58 -20.58
CA ALA A 20 -0.57 4.58 -19.58
C ALA A 20 -1.92 4.88 -18.92
N ASN A 21 -2.21 6.15 -18.67
CA ASN A 21 -3.49 6.64 -18.13
C ASN A 21 -3.84 7.93 -18.85
N ASP A 22 -5.11 8.08 -19.23
CA ASP A 22 -5.62 9.25 -19.94
C ASP A 22 -6.93 9.71 -19.31
N ASP A 23 -6.92 10.91 -18.72
CA ASP A 23 -8.08 11.58 -18.08
C ASP A 23 -8.89 10.68 -17.12
N VAL A 24 -8.19 9.90 -16.27
CA VAL A 24 -8.84 8.97 -15.34
C VAL A 24 -9.47 9.74 -14.18
N SER A 25 -10.78 9.54 -14.00
CA SER A 25 -11.55 10.19 -12.92
C SER A 25 -12.50 9.20 -12.26
N PHE A 26 -12.45 9.10 -10.92
CA PHE A 26 -13.40 8.33 -10.11
C PHE A 26 -13.28 8.72 -8.63
N ASP A 27 -14.22 8.24 -7.83
CA ASP A 27 -14.28 8.46 -6.39
C ASP A 27 -14.21 7.13 -5.66
N ILE A 28 -13.58 7.14 -4.48
CA ILE A 28 -13.57 6.03 -3.53
C ILE A 28 -14.29 6.48 -2.27
N GLY A 29 -15.34 5.76 -1.88
CA GLY A 29 -16.11 6.03 -0.67
C GLY A 29 -15.39 5.56 0.60
N GLN A 30 -15.81 6.10 1.74
CA GLN A 30 -15.37 5.57 3.05
C GLN A 30 -15.90 4.14 3.24
N HIS A 31 -15.08 3.26 3.80
CA HIS A 31 -15.40 1.85 4.05
C HIS A 31 -15.78 1.06 2.78
N GLU A 32 -15.33 1.51 1.63
CA GLU A 32 -15.59 0.89 0.33
C GLU A 32 -14.47 -0.07 -0.06
N ILE A 33 -14.83 -1.19 -0.69
CA ILE A 33 -13.90 -2.02 -1.45
C ILE A 33 -14.05 -1.63 -2.92
N HIS A 34 -13.10 -0.89 -3.45
CA HIS A 34 -13.10 -0.43 -4.84
C HIS A 34 -12.25 -1.36 -5.71
N ALA A 35 -12.86 -2.06 -6.66
CA ALA A 35 -12.17 -2.96 -7.57
C ALA A 35 -11.75 -2.25 -8.85
N LEU A 36 -10.44 -2.24 -9.12
CA LEU A 36 -9.87 -1.71 -10.36
C LEU A 36 -9.69 -2.85 -11.37
N LEU A 37 -10.55 -2.89 -12.39
CA LEU A 37 -10.56 -3.95 -13.39
C LEU A 37 -10.00 -3.45 -14.73
N GLY A 38 -9.44 -4.36 -15.51
CA GLY A 38 -8.92 -4.08 -16.85
C GLY A 38 -7.92 -5.13 -17.30
N GLU A 39 -7.61 -5.16 -18.60
CA GLU A 39 -6.64 -6.08 -19.19
C GLU A 39 -5.21 -5.80 -18.72
N ASN A 40 -4.29 -6.74 -19.00
CA ASN A 40 -2.87 -6.52 -18.74
C ASN A 40 -2.37 -5.38 -19.64
N GLY A 41 -1.62 -4.44 -19.04
CA GLY A 41 -1.17 -3.24 -19.75
C GLY A 41 -2.16 -2.07 -19.76
N ALA A 42 -3.38 -2.21 -19.19
CA ALA A 42 -4.39 -1.14 -19.16
C ALA A 42 -4.08 0.02 -18.18
N GLY A 43 -2.85 0.15 -17.68
CA GLY A 43 -2.44 1.26 -16.82
C GLY A 43 -2.80 1.12 -15.34
N LYS A 44 -3.44 0.02 -14.90
CA LYS A 44 -3.84 -0.18 -13.49
C LYS A 44 -2.69 0.01 -12.50
N SER A 45 -1.55 -0.63 -12.75
CA SER A 45 -0.38 -0.53 -11.88
C SER A 45 0.22 0.87 -11.86
N THR A 46 0.16 1.60 -12.99
CA THR A 46 0.61 2.99 -13.08
C THR A 46 -0.29 3.89 -12.24
N LEU A 47 -1.61 3.71 -12.32
CA LEU A 47 -2.58 4.45 -11.52
C LEU A 47 -2.34 4.26 -10.01
N VAL A 48 -2.22 3.01 -9.57
CA VAL A 48 -1.94 2.70 -8.15
C VAL A 48 -0.60 3.27 -7.70
N LYS A 49 0.44 3.23 -8.55
CA LYS A 49 1.74 3.85 -8.28
C LYS A 49 1.66 5.37 -8.18
N MET A 50 0.80 6.03 -8.94
CA MET A 50 0.56 7.48 -8.82
C MET A 50 -0.12 7.81 -7.49
N ILE A 51 -1.12 7.04 -7.09
CA ILE A 51 -1.80 7.21 -5.79
C ILE A 51 -0.81 7.01 -4.63
N TYR A 52 0.12 6.07 -4.74
CA TYR A 52 1.10 5.79 -3.68
C TYR A 52 2.35 6.68 -3.72
N GLY A 53 2.49 7.56 -4.73
CA GLY A 53 3.63 8.47 -4.83
C GLY A 53 4.90 7.84 -5.41
N LEU A 54 4.82 6.66 -6.04
CA LEU A 54 5.93 6.04 -6.78
C LEU A 54 6.12 6.61 -8.18
N VAL A 55 5.06 7.16 -8.75
CA VAL A 55 5.05 7.78 -10.07
C VAL A 55 4.32 9.11 -9.95
N ARG A 56 4.91 10.16 -10.50
CA ARG A 56 4.24 11.47 -10.54
C ARG A 56 3.30 11.52 -11.75
N PRO A 57 2.04 11.91 -11.58
CA PRO A 57 1.14 12.17 -12.71
C PRO A 57 1.64 13.35 -13.54
N ASP A 58 1.34 13.33 -14.84
CA ASP A 58 1.64 14.44 -15.74
C ASP A 58 0.53 15.50 -15.67
N GLN A 59 -0.72 15.07 -15.45
CA GLN A 59 -1.89 15.93 -15.31
C GLN A 59 -2.86 15.35 -14.29
N GLY A 60 -3.83 16.19 -13.89
CA GLY A 60 -4.89 15.81 -12.97
C GLY A 60 -4.56 16.13 -11.51
N ALA A 61 -5.50 15.82 -10.64
CA ALA A 61 -5.40 16.06 -9.20
C ALA A 61 -6.08 14.95 -8.41
N MET A 62 -5.64 14.79 -7.18
CA MET A 62 -6.28 13.91 -6.20
C MET A 62 -6.59 14.67 -4.92
N THR A 63 -7.64 14.27 -4.24
CA THR A 63 -7.93 14.70 -2.86
C THR A 63 -8.11 13.49 -1.97
N LEU A 64 -7.73 13.60 -0.71
CA LEU A 64 -7.94 12.62 0.33
C LEU A 64 -8.57 13.32 1.53
N ASN A 65 -9.69 12.83 2.02
CA ASN A 65 -10.46 13.50 3.08
C ASN A 65 -10.75 14.99 2.76
N ARG A 66 -11.09 15.31 1.51
CA ARG A 66 -11.34 16.68 1.00
C ARG A 66 -10.12 17.61 1.03
N GLN A 67 -8.92 17.08 1.30
CA GLN A 67 -7.67 17.86 1.26
C GLN A 67 -6.85 17.44 0.03
N ALA A 68 -6.09 18.39 -0.53
CA ALA A 68 -5.22 18.09 -1.67
C ALA A 68 -4.25 16.96 -1.32
N PHE A 69 -4.19 15.95 -2.20
CA PHE A 69 -3.36 14.77 -2.04
C PHE A 69 -2.45 14.62 -3.25
N ALA A 70 -1.17 14.92 -3.08
CA ALA A 70 -0.16 14.84 -4.15
C ALA A 70 1.15 14.28 -3.58
N PRO A 71 1.20 12.99 -3.24
CA PRO A 71 2.39 12.41 -2.62
C PRO A 71 3.56 12.41 -3.61
N SER A 72 4.68 13.00 -3.21
CA SER A 72 5.92 13.02 -3.99
C SER A 72 6.74 11.74 -3.84
N GLU A 73 6.45 10.95 -2.81
CA GLU A 73 7.11 9.69 -2.46
C GLU A 73 6.19 8.83 -1.56
N PRO A 74 6.43 7.51 -1.45
CA PRO A 74 5.63 6.61 -0.63
C PRO A 74 5.52 6.99 0.84
N LYS A 75 6.55 7.63 1.39
CA LYS A 75 6.56 8.10 2.77
C LYS A 75 5.45 9.12 3.03
N VAL A 76 5.27 10.07 2.11
CA VAL A 76 4.20 11.07 2.18
C VAL A 76 2.83 10.41 2.10
N ALA A 77 2.64 9.44 1.20
CA ALA A 77 1.39 8.69 1.11
C ALA A 77 1.08 7.96 2.44
N ARG A 78 2.07 7.25 3.02
CA ARG A 78 1.91 6.55 4.29
C ARG A 78 1.56 7.48 5.45
N SER A 79 2.21 8.63 5.56
CA SER A 79 1.93 9.60 6.62
C SER A 79 0.49 10.16 6.56
N GLN A 80 -0.16 10.06 5.39
CA GLN A 80 -1.55 10.42 5.17
C GLN A 80 -2.52 9.23 5.21
N GLY A 81 -2.05 8.04 5.61
CA GLY A 81 -2.86 6.85 5.81
C GLY A 81 -3.05 5.98 4.55
N VAL A 82 -2.29 6.20 3.49
CA VAL A 82 -2.34 5.37 2.28
C VAL A 82 -1.21 4.34 2.32
N GLY A 83 -1.56 3.07 2.49
CA GLY A 83 -0.63 1.94 2.43
C GLY A 83 -0.70 1.22 1.08
N MET A 84 0.34 0.46 0.74
CA MET A 84 0.39 -0.36 -0.47
C MET A 84 1.00 -1.74 -0.19
N VAL A 85 0.31 -2.78 -0.66
CA VAL A 85 0.84 -4.14 -0.71
C VAL A 85 1.24 -4.44 -2.14
N PHE A 86 2.50 -4.85 -2.34
CA PHE A 86 3.04 -5.13 -3.67
C PHE A 86 2.65 -6.53 -4.15
N GLN A 87 2.57 -6.71 -5.46
CA GLN A 87 2.28 -8.00 -6.08
C GLN A 87 3.40 -9.04 -5.84
N HIS A 88 4.65 -8.58 -5.78
CA HIS A 88 5.81 -9.40 -5.43
C HIS A 88 6.25 -9.08 -4.01
N PHE A 89 6.49 -10.11 -3.22
CA PHE A 89 6.91 -9.94 -1.84
C PHE A 89 8.27 -9.25 -1.76
N SER A 90 8.34 -8.18 -0.95
CA SER A 90 9.57 -7.46 -0.63
C SER A 90 10.12 -7.95 0.72
N LEU A 91 10.21 -9.27 0.88
CA LEU A 91 10.61 -9.92 2.13
C LEU A 91 11.95 -10.64 1.97
N PHE A 92 12.74 -10.64 3.03
CA PHE A 92 14.01 -11.34 3.12
C PHE A 92 13.78 -12.71 3.77
N ASP A 93 14.00 -13.78 3.02
CA ASP A 93 13.76 -15.16 3.44
C ASP A 93 14.58 -15.58 4.66
N ALA A 94 15.78 -15.05 4.80
CA ALA A 94 16.68 -15.36 5.91
C ALA A 94 16.31 -14.71 7.24
N LEU A 95 15.48 -13.68 7.21
CA LEU A 95 15.03 -12.94 8.39
C LEU A 95 13.70 -13.48 8.92
N ASN A 96 13.44 -13.25 10.21
CA ASN A 96 12.14 -13.54 10.79
C ASN A 96 11.10 -12.48 10.42
N VAL A 97 9.83 -12.73 10.75
CA VAL A 97 8.71 -11.84 10.47
C VAL A 97 8.92 -10.46 11.12
N GLY A 98 9.34 -10.44 12.40
CA GLY A 98 9.57 -9.19 13.13
C GLY A 98 10.69 -8.34 12.51
N GLU A 99 11.79 -8.98 12.10
CA GLU A 99 12.90 -8.29 11.41
C GLU A 99 12.48 -7.73 10.06
N ASN A 100 11.72 -8.50 9.26
CA ASN A 100 11.19 -8.02 7.98
C ASN A 100 10.26 -6.82 8.14
N ILE A 101 9.41 -6.81 9.15
CA ILE A 101 8.52 -5.68 9.45
C ILE A 101 9.34 -4.48 9.91
N ALA A 102 10.33 -4.67 10.79
CA ALA A 102 11.20 -3.60 11.30
C ALA A 102 11.92 -2.83 10.17
N LEU A 103 12.33 -3.53 9.10
CA LEU A 103 12.97 -2.89 7.94
C LEU A 103 12.08 -1.87 7.22
N GLY A 104 10.76 -2.01 7.35
CA GLY A 104 9.79 -1.10 6.73
C GLY A 104 9.33 0.05 7.63
N MET A 105 9.74 0.05 8.90
CA MET A 105 9.30 1.03 9.90
C MET A 105 10.22 2.25 9.92
N GLU A 106 9.63 3.42 10.11
CA GLU A 106 10.39 4.67 10.30
C GLU A 106 10.96 4.79 11.71
N THR A 107 10.27 4.23 12.69
CA THR A 107 10.68 4.25 14.11
C THR A 107 11.14 2.88 14.53
N ILE A 108 12.36 2.77 14.99
CA ILE A 108 12.91 1.53 15.52
C ILE A 108 12.33 1.30 16.93
N LEU A 109 11.49 0.27 17.05
CA LEU A 109 11.00 -0.21 18.33
C LEU A 109 11.93 -1.28 18.90
N PRO A 110 12.03 -1.41 20.25
CA PRO A 110 12.64 -2.58 20.87
C PRO A 110 11.98 -3.87 20.33
N GLN A 111 12.77 -4.90 20.09
CA GLN A 111 12.29 -6.14 19.48
C GLN A 111 11.09 -6.77 20.21
N ARG A 112 11.09 -6.69 21.55
CA ARG A 112 9.99 -7.19 22.38
C ARG A 112 8.69 -6.43 22.12
N ASP A 113 8.76 -5.12 22.07
CA ASP A 113 7.60 -4.25 21.88
C ASP A 113 7.04 -4.40 20.46
N LEU A 114 7.91 -4.49 19.47
CA LEU A 114 7.54 -4.77 18.08
C LEU A 114 6.85 -6.14 17.96
N ALA A 115 7.40 -7.19 18.58
CA ALA A 115 6.80 -8.52 18.56
C ALA A 115 5.41 -8.54 19.20
N GLN A 116 5.22 -7.81 20.29
CA GLN A 116 3.92 -7.65 20.91
C GLN A 116 2.95 -6.91 19.99
N ARG A 117 3.37 -5.79 19.41
CA ARG A 117 2.57 -4.99 18.48
C ARG A 117 2.13 -5.78 17.26
N ILE A 118 3.03 -6.59 16.68
CA ILE A 118 2.71 -7.48 15.56
C ILE A 118 1.61 -8.47 15.95
N ARG A 119 1.69 -9.10 17.13
CA ARG A 119 0.65 -10.03 17.58
C ARG A 119 -0.69 -9.35 17.78
N GLU A 120 -0.71 -8.19 18.42
CA GLU A 120 -1.94 -7.42 18.66
C GLU A 120 -2.63 -7.03 17.34
N VAL A 121 -1.90 -6.43 16.43
CA VAL A 121 -2.45 -6.00 15.12
C VAL A 121 -2.87 -7.21 14.30
N SER A 122 -2.03 -8.24 14.21
CA SER A 122 -2.35 -9.43 13.41
C SER A 122 -3.58 -10.17 13.93
N GLN A 123 -3.79 -10.23 15.24
CA GLN A 123 -4.99 -10.81 15.84
C GLN A 123 -6.23 -9.94 15.59
N ALA A 124 -6.11 -8.61 15.76
CA ALA A 124 -7.21 -7.68 15.57
C ALA A 124 -7.78 -7.75 14.13
N TYR A 125 -6.93 -7.99 13.13
CA TYR A 125 -7.34 -8.13 11.74
C TYR A 125 -7.61 -9.57 11.28
N GLY A 126 -7.56 -10.56 12.20
CA GLY A 126 -7.77 -11.97 11.85
C GLY A 126 -6.69 -12.58 10.97
N LEU A 127 -5.47 -12.04 10.99
CA LEU A 127 -4.30 -12.44 10.21
C LEU A 127 -3.15 -12.89 11.14
N PRO A 128 -3.32 -13.89 12.01
CA PRO A 128 -2.35 -14.23 13.05
C PRO A 128 -0.98 -14.52 12.45
N LEU A 129 0.07 -13.93 13.05
CA LEU A 129 1.48 -14.11 12.70
C LEU A 129 2.30 -14.37 13.96
N ASP A 130 3.30 -15.23 13.82
CA ASP A 130 4.37 -15.39 14.82
C ASP A 130 5.57 -14.53 14.40
N PRO A 131 5.93 -13.48 15.18
CA PRO A 131 7.05 -12.58 14.85
C PRO A 131 8.40 -13.29 14.75
N ASN A 132 8.56 -14.45 15.38
CA ASN A 132 9.83 -15.18 15.45
C ASN A 132 10.02 -16.19 14.30
N ARG A 133 8.98 -16.47 13.50
CA ARG A 133 9.10 -17.41 12.37
C ARG A 133 9.96 -16.82 11.26
N ILE A 134 10.86 -17.65 10.73
CA ILE A 134 11.68 -17.32 9.56
C ILE A 134 10.79 -17.23 8.32
N VAL A 135 10.89 -16.13 7.58
CA VAL A 135 10.04 -15.85 6.40
C VAL A 135 10.22 -16.90 5.31
N GLY A 136 11.42 -17.44 5.12
CA GLY A 136 11.67 -18.52 4.17
C GLY A 136 10.85 -19.78 4.41
N SER A 137 10.39 -20.04 5.64
CA SER A 137 9.53 -21.17 6.01
C SER A 137 8.04 -20.93 5.82
N LEU A 138 7.63 -19.71 5.45
CA LEU A 138 6.24 -19.32 5.31
C LEU A 138 5.67 -19.71 3.95
N ALA A 139 4.42 -20.19 3.93
CA ALA A 139 3.66 -20.34 2.70
C ALA A 139 3.33 -18.96 2.09
N ALA A 140 3.01 -18.93 0.79
CA ALA A 140 2.72 -17.67 0.07
C ALA A 140 1.63 -16.82 0.74
N GLY A 141 0.55 -17.44 1.23
CA GLY A 141 -0.51 -16.73 1.94
C GLY A 141 -0.05 -16.15 3.30
N GLU A 142 0.88 -16.80 3.99
CA GLU A 142 1.47 -16.27 5.22
C GLU A 142 2.41 -15.09 4.93
N ARG A 143 3.20 -15.16 3.85
CA ARG A 143 4.04 -14.05 3.38
C ARG A 143 3.19 -12.82 3.03
N GLN A 144 2.04 -13.03 2.40
CA GLN A 144 1.11 -11.95 2.11
C GLN A 144 0.57 -11.28 3.39
N ARG A 145 0.30 -12.08 4.43
CA ARG A 145 -0.08 -11.52 5.75
C ARG A 145 1.01 -10.63 6.33
N VAL A 146 2.29 -11.03 6.21
CA VAL A 146 3.42 -10.21 6.67
C VAL A 146 3.42 -8.83 5.98
N GLU A 147 3.22 -8.80 4.66
CA GLU A 147 3.13 -7.55 3.90
C GLU A 147 1.95 -6.67 4.34
N ILE A 148 0.78 -7.28 4.57
CA ILE A 148 -0.41 -6.57 5.05
C ILE A 148 -0.16 -5.99 6.45
N ILE A 149 0.34 -6.80 7.39
CA ILE A 149 0.61 -6.34 8.76
C ILE A 149 1.68 -5.26 8.77
N ARG A 150 2.70 -5.34 7.92
CA ARG A 150 3.70 -4.28 7.75
C ARG A 150 3.08 -2.95 7.30
N CYS A 151 2.04 -2.99 6.47
CA CYS A 151 1.32 -1.77 6.06
C CYS A 151 0.42 -1.18 7.16
N LEU A 152 -0.04 -2.00 8.10
CA LEU A 152 -0.94 -1.60 9.18
C LEU A 152 -0.21 -1.07 10.42
N LEU A 153 1.09 -1.31 10.53
CA LEU A 153 1.97 -0.89 11.62
C LEU A 153 2.63 0.44 11.35
#